data_83eec4d62cc3b9604797e02ff7355893
#
_entry.id   83eec4d62cc3b9604797e02ff7355893
#
_cell.length_a   1.000
_cell.length_b   1.000
_cell.length_c   1.000
_cell.angle_alpha   90.00
_cell.angle_beta   90.00
_cell.angle_gamma   90.00
#
_symmetry.space_group_name_H-M   'P 1'
#
loop_
_entity.id
_entity.type
_entity.pdbx_description
1 polymer ?
#
loop_
_entity_poly.entity_id
_entity_poly.type
_entity_poly.pdbx_seq_one_letter_code
_entity_poly.pdbx_strand_id
1 'polypeptide(L)'
;MLSIIKPKMFLFENVKGMLSMKNPNGGKVIDDIKAKFKSINYEIDFRVLDAADYGVPQHRERVFIIGWRKDLNIDWSFDNIEKSSKQISIKQAINDLPSVSAGNNVKSYKGRQPTNSYQKLMRSHKGKLSCHFSPIYGDKIQTVINYVKQGEGKNYINQLVDEGKIPKEYRLTSGYNNTYGRLVENEPCTTITNNMSTPSGLRCIHYTENRALTPREGARIQSFPDWFEFVGTKKDITTQIGNAVPPLLAIKIATQIEKVLSEV
;
A
#
# COMPACT_ATOMS: atom_id res chain seq x y z
N MET A 1 -15.15 -7.50 -23.67
CA MET A 1 -15.97 -7.50 -22.42
C MET A 1 -16.84 -6.26 -22.34
N LEU A 2 -16.31 -5.02 -22.27
CA LEU A 2 -17.12 -3.79 -22.14
C LEU A 2 -18.14 -3.60 -23.28
N SER A 3 -17.77 -3.92 -24.53
CA SER A 3 -18.67 -3.88 -25.69
C SER A 3 -19.85 -4.85 -25.60
N ILE A 4 -19.73 -5.92 -24.80
CA ILE A 4 -20.78 -6.95 -24.57
C ILE A 4 -21.63 -6.58 -23.37
N ILE A 5 -20.99 -6.34 -22.20
CA ILE A 5 -21.68 -6.09 -20.93
C ILE A 5 -22.31 -4.69 -20.92
N LYS A 6 -21.69 -3.72 -21.58
CA LYS A 6 -22.09 -2.30 -21.69
C LYS A 6 -22.42 -1.69 -20.31
N PRO A 7 -21.53 -1.77 -19.30
CA PRO A 7 -21.80 -1.17 -18.00
C PRO A 7 -21.99 0.34 -18.14
N LYS A 8 -22.76 0.97 -17.26
CA LYS A 8 -22.92 2.42 -17.23
C LYS A 8 -21.57 3.13 -17.00
N MET A 9 -20.79 2.63 -16.05
CA MET A 9 -19.42 3.08 -15.74
C MET A 9 -18.50 1.90 -15.53
N PHE A 10 -17.19 2.15 -15.64
CA PHE A 10 -16.13 1.17 -15.27
C PHE A 10 -14.95 1.87 -14.63
N LEU A 11 -14.20 1.10 -13.87
CA LEU A 11 -12.97 1.53 -13.21
C LEU A 11 -11.82 0.59 -13.57
N PHE A 12 -10.65 1.14 -13.95
CA PHE A 12 -9.37 0.44 -14.01
C PHE A 12 -8.35 1.11 -13.11
N GLU A 13 -7.52 0.31 -12.45
CA GLU A 13 -6.37 0.76 -11.69
C GLU A 13 -5.08 0.23 -12.30
N ASN A 14 -4.03 1.05 -12.29
CA ASN A 14 -2.71 0.65 -12.73
C ASN A 14 -1.60 1.45 -12.03
N VAL A 15 -0.36 1.01 -12.21
CA VAL A 15 0.83 1.73 -11.73
C VAL A 15 1.07 3.02 -12.55
N LYS A 16 1.62 4.05 -11.90
CA LYS A 16 1.92 5.36 -12.53
C LYS A 16 2.77 5.24 -13.80
N GLY A 17 3.67 4.25 -13.86
CA GLY A 17 4.52 3.98 -15.02
C GLY A 17 3.75 3.75 -16.33
N MET A 18 2.48 3.33 -16.27
CA MET A 18 1.63 3.17 -17.45
C MET A 18 1.48 4.46 -18.26
N LEU A 19 1.49 5.64 -17.61
CA LEU A 19 1.33 6.93 -18.29
C LEU A 19 2.54 7.30 -19.16
N SER A 20 3.71 6.76 -18.87
CA SER A 20 4.94 6.96 -19.64
C SER A 20 5.25 5.81 -20.60
N MET A 21 4.48 4.72 -20.55
CA MET A 21 4.68 3.55 -21.40
C MET A 21 4.41 3.91 -22.88
N LYS A 22 5.35 3.55 -23.73
CA LYS A 22 5.24 3.73 -25.19
C LYS A 22 4.72 2.45 -25.85
N ASN A 23 3.89 2.63 -26.88
CA ASN A 23 3.49 1.56 -27.79
C ASN A 23 4.62 1.27 -28.81
N PRO A 24 4.54 0.18 -29.60
CA PRO A 24 5.53 -0.16 -30.63
C PRO A 24 5.79 0.94 -31.66
N ASN A 25 4.83 1.84 -31.88
CA ASN A 25 4.91 2.94 -32.84
C ASN A 25 5.45 4.25 -32.23
N GLY A 26 5.88 4.23 -30.94
CA GLY A 26 6.42 5.38 -30.23
C GLY A 26 5.39 6.31 -29.58
N GLY A 27 4.09 6.10 -29.80
CA GLY A 27 2.99 6.80 -29.12
C GLY A 27 2.82 6.32 -27.67
N LYS A 28 1.99 7.03 -26.88
CA LYS A 28 1.69 6.63 -25.50
C LYS A 28 0.58 5.58 -25.46
N VAL A 29 0.75 4.53 -24.66
CA VAL A 29 -0.27 3.48 -24.43
C VAL A 29 -1.59 4.06 -23.90
N ILE A 30 -1.54 5.12 -23.11
CA ILE A 30 -2.76 5.77 -22.60
C ILE A 30 -3.60 6.40 -23.71
N ASP A 31 -2.97 6.89 -24.80
CA ASP A 31 -3.69 7.47 -25.92
C ASP A 31 -4.38 6.37 -26.75
N ASP A 32 -3.75 5.21 -26.92
CA ASP A 32 -4.37 4.04 -27.53
C ASP A 32 -5.57 3.55 -26.73
N ILE A 33 -5.44 3.53 -25.39
CA ILE A 33 -6.53 3.18 -24.48
C ILE A 33 -7.72 4.15 -24.67
N LYS A 34 -7.47 5.47 -24.70
CA LYS A 34 -8.50 6.48 -24.95
C LYS A 34 -9.21 6.25 -26.29
N ALA A 35 -8.42 6.07 -27.36
CA ALA A 35 -8.98 5.83 -28.70
C ALA A 35 -9.87 4.58 -28.73
N LYS A 36 -9.42 3.50 -28.08
CA LYS A 36 -10.15 2.24 -27.99
C LYS A 36 -11.47 2.39 -27.27
N PHE A 37 -11.52 3.08 -26.13
CA PHE A 37 -12.77 3.29 -25.39
C PHE A 37 -13.72 4.22 -26.15
N LYS A 38 -13.19 5.27 -26.78
CA LYS A 38 -13.98 6.16 -27.65
C LYS A 38 -14.65 5.39 -28.79
N SER A 39 -13.95 4.41 -29.40
CA SER A 39 -14.51 3.60 -30.51
C SER A 39 -15.66 2.68 -30.12
N ILE A 40 -15.84 2.41 -28.81
CA ILE A 40 -16.96 1.60 -28.25
C ILE A 40 -17.97 2.43 -27.47
N ASN A 41 -18.05 3.73 -27.76
CA ASN A 41 -19.02 4.69 -27.19
C ASN A 41 -18.84 4.97 -25.68
N TYR A 42 -17.58 4.98 -25.20
CA TYR A 42 -17.24 5.41 -23.85
C TYR A 42 -16.38 6.68 -23.88
N GLU A 43 -16.62 7.55 -22.90
CA GLU A 43 -15.67 8.58 -22.49
C GLU A 43 -14.84 8.06 -21.34
N ILE A 44 -13.62 8.58 -21.19
CA ILE A 44 -12.75 8.25 -20.05
C ILE A 44 -12.05 9.49 -19.53
N ASP A 45 -11.86 9.52 -18.22
CA ASP A 45 -10.92 10.39 -17.53
C ASP A 45 -9.96 9.55 -16.69
N PHE A 46 -8.76 10.08 -16.40
CA PHE A 46 -7.78 9.38 -15.59
C PHE A 46 -6.98 10.35 -14.73
N ARG A 47 -6.66 9.90 -13.51
CA ARG A 47 -5.84 10.67 -12.56
C ARG A 47 -4.92 9.76 -11.77
N VAL A 48 -3.77 10.28 -11.38
CA VAL A 48 -2.92 9.67 -10.36
C VAL A 48 -3.44 10.13 -9.02
N LEU A 49 -3.82 9.17 -8.16
CA LEU A 49 -4.24 9.43 -6.79
C LEU A 49 -3.18 8.86 -5.84
N ASP A 50 -2.82 9.64 -4.80
CA ASP A 50 -2.02 9.12 -3.69
C ASP A 50 -2.97 8.69 -2.57
N ALA A 51 -2.88 7.43 -2.15
CA ALA A 51 -3.73 6.85 -1.13
C ALA A 51 -3.67 7.62 0.21
N ALA A 52 -2.53 8.25 0.53
CA ALA A 52 -2.36 9.05 1.75
C ALA A 52 -3.36 10.21 1.84
N ASP A 53 -3.77 10.80 0.70
CA ASP A 53 -4.76 11.88 0.63
C ASP A 53 -6.19 11.42 0.97
N TYR A 54 -6.42 10.10 1.04
CA TYR A 54 -7.74 9.49 1.24
C TYR A 54 -7.85 8.69 2.53
N GLY A 55 -7.00 9.01 3.52
CA GLY A 55 -7.02 8.40 4.85
C GLY A 55 -6.36 7.02 4.94
N VAL A 56 -5.56 6.66 3.95
CA VAL A 56 -4.72 5.46 3.97
C VAL A 56 -3.34 5.82 4.54
N PRO A 57 -2.80 5.10 5.54
CA PRO A 57 -1.52 5.45 6.17
C PRO A 57 -0.31 5.05 5.32
N GLN A 58 -0.37 5.31 4.00
CA GLN A 58 0.74 5.07 3.09
C GLN A 58 0.69 5.96 1.85
N HIS A 59 1.85 6.39 1.39
CA HIS A 59 2.04 6.96 0.07
C HIS A 59 2.03 5.85 -0.98
N ARG A 60 0.94 5.79 -1.76
CA ARG A 60 0.74 4.83 -2.84
C ARG A 60 0.07 5.53 -4.02
N GLU A 61 0.89 5.97 -4.96
CA GLU A 61 0.41 6.56 -6.20
C GLU A 61 -0.04 5.48 -7.19
N ARG A 62 -1.29 5.58 -7.65
CA ARG A 62 -1.87 4.72 -8.69
C ARG A 62 -2.65 5.54 -9.69
N VAL A 63 -2.63 5.10 -10.94
CA VAL A 63 -3.47 5.65 -11.99
C VAL A 63 -4.84 5.00 -11.90
N PHE A 64 -5.87 5.82 -11.76
CA PHE A 64 -7.26 5.38 -11.88
C PHE A 64 -7.81 5.91 -13.19
N ILE A 65 -8.42 5.02 -13.98
CA ILE A 65 -9.13 5.35 -15.20
C ILE A 65 -10.59 5.05 -14.96
N ILE A 66 -11.42 6.08 -15.03
CA ILE A 66 -12.88 5.97 -14.97
C ILE A 66 -13.41 6.16 -16.39
N GLY A 67 -14.32 5.29 -16.79
CA GLY A 67 -15.00 5.43 -18.06
C GLY A 67 -16.51 5.32 -17.88
N TRP A 68 -17.24 6.05 -18.74
CA TRP A 68 -18.70 6.08 -18.75
C TRP A 68 -19.26 6.08 -20.16
N ARG A 69 -20.45 5.54 -20.31
CA ARG A 69 -21.15 5.55 -21.60
C ARG A 69 -21.56 6.97 -21.98
N LYS A 70 -21.30 7.35 -23.24
CA LYS A 70 -21.58 8.70 -23.74
C LYS A 70 -23.06 9.06 -23.77
N ASP A 71 -23.94 8.06 -23.91
CA ASP A 71 -25.37 8.27 -23.99
C ASP A 71 -26.03 8.61 -22.65
N LEU A 72 -25.26 8.59 -21.54
CA LEU A 72 -25.81 8.81 -20.19
C LEU A 72 -25.58 10.23 -19.65
N ASN A 73 -24.89 11.12 -20.38
CA ASN A 73 -24.58 12.49 -19.95
C ASN A 73 -24.02 12.59 -18.51
N ILE A 74 -23.12 11.67 -18.17
CA ILE A 74 -22.52 11.60 -16.83
C ILE A 74 -21.54 12.76 -16.67
N ASP A 75 -21.71 13.54 -15.59
CA ASP A 75 -20.76 14.57 -15.15
C ASP A 75 -19.78 13.99 -14.12
N TRP A 76 -18.66 13.46 -14.60
CA TRP A 76 -17.61 12.88 -13.77
C TRP A 76 -16.46 13.84 -13.57
N SER A 77 -16.01 14.02 -12.31
CA SER A 77 -14.75 14.66 -11.99
C SER A 77 -14.04 13.97 -10.82
N PHE A 78 -12.75 13.71 -10.94
CA PHE A 78 -11.90 13.26 -9.83
C PHE A 78 -11.80 14.29 -8.69
N ASP A 79 -12.06 15.59 -8.96
CA ASP A 79 -12.01 16.64 -7.94
C ASP A 79 -13.17 16.51 -6.93
N ASN A 80 -14.23 15.80 -7.30
CA ASN A 80 -15.37 15.53 -6.45
C ASN A 80 -15.14 14.36 -5.47
N ILE A 81 -14.01 13.65 -5.56
CA ILE A 81 -13.65 12.60 -4.59
C ILE A 81 -13.14 13.27 -3.31
N GLU A 82 -13.88 13.08 -2.22
CA GLU A 82 -13.58 13.70 -0.93
C GLU A 82 -12.22 13.25 -0.38
N LYS A 83 -11.30 14.19 -0.20
CA LYS A 83 -10.01 13.97 0.46
C LYS A 83 -10.13 13.97 1.97
N SER A 84 -9.25 13.28 2.64
CA SER A 84 -9.09 13.32 4.09
C SER A 84 -8.41 14.64 4.52
N SER A 85 -8.87 15.22 5.63
CA SER A 85 -8.32 16.48 6.15
C SER A 85 -6.88 16.36 6.68
N LYS A 86 -6.45 15.14 7.03
CA LYS A 86 -5.13 14.84 7.58
C LYS A 86 -4.65 13.47 7.10
N GLN A 87 -3.35 13.36 6.86
CA GLN A 87 -2.69 12.08 6.63
C GLN A 87 -2.55 11.31 7.95
N ILE A 88 -2.52 9.99 7.85
CA ILE A 88 -2.39 9.07 8.98
C ILE A 88 -0.98 8.50 9.01
N SER A 89 -0.27 8.66 10.14
CA SER A 89 1.07 8.12 10.29
C SER A 89 1.06 6.61 10.53
N ILE A 90 2.21 5.96 10.30
CA ILE A 90 2.37 4.54 10.57
C ILE A 90 2.13 4.20 12.05
N LYS A 91 2.60 5.06 12.98
CA LYS A 91 2.32 4.91 14.41
C LYS A 91 0.83 4.92 14.70
N GLN A 92 0.09 5.86 14.12
CA GLN A 92 -1.37 5.91 14.26
C GLN A 92 -2.06 4.67 13.69
N ALA A 93 -1.49 4.04 12.66
CA ALA A 93 -2.07 2.86 12.04
C ALA A 93 -1.89 1.57 12.85
N ILE A 94 -0.71 1.35 13.45
CA ILE A 94 -0.35 0.03 13.97
C ILE A 94 0.09 -0.01 15.44
N ASN A 95 0.18 1.12 16.15
CA ASN A 95 0.72 1.15 17.52
C ASN A 95 -0.12 0.38 18.56
N ASP A 96 -1.38 0.06 18.29
CA ASP A 96 -2.23 -0.77 19.15
C ASP A 96 -2.05 -2.28 18.90
N LEU A 97 -1.33 -2.68 17.88
CA LEU A 97 -0.95 -4.07 17.66
C LEU A 97 0.10 -4.50 18.69
N PRO A 98 0.05 -5.74 19.20
CA PRO A 98 1.05 -6.21 20.15
C PRO A 98 2.41 -6.44 19.48
N SER A 99 3.49 -6.33 20.23
CA SER A 99 4.84 -6.69 19.77
C SER A 99 4.93 -8.18 19.40
N VAL A 100 5.72 -8.48 18.37
CA VAL A 100 5.94 -9.84 17.85
C VAL A 100 7.43 -10.15 17.78
N SER A 101 7.89 -11.05 18.64
CA SER A 101 9.26 -11.55 18.58
C SER A 101 9.47 -12.43 17.33
N ALA A 102 10.74 -12.53 16.89
CA ALA A 102 11.12 -13.39 15.76
C ALA A 102 10.63 -14.84 15.96
N GLY A 103 10.09 -15.43 14.90
CA GLY A 103 9.53 -16.80 14.89
C GLY A 103 8.14 -16.95 15.50
N ASN A 104 7.61 -15.91 16.16
CA ASN A 104 6.31 -15.98 16.85
C ASN A 104 5.15 -15.55 15.96
N ASN A 105 3.95 -16.04 16.33
CA ASN A 105 2.66 -15.67 15.77
C ASN A 105 1.73 -15.26 16.92
N VAL A 106 1.27 -14.02 16.92
CA VAL A 106 0.39 -13.46 17.95
C VAL A 106 -1.04 -13.43 17.44
N LYS A 107 -1.97 -14.06 18.17
CA LYS A 107 -3.37 -14.26 17.78
C LYS A 107 -4.37 -13.45 18.61
N SER A 108 -3.90 -12.58 19.49
CA SER A 108 -4.75 -11.73 20.33
C SER A 108 -4.10 -10.38 20.59
N TYR A 109 -4.90 -9.36 20.86
CA TYR A 109 -4.42 -8.01 21.16
C TYR A 109 -3.77 -7.86 22.55
N LYS A 110 -3.76 -8.92 23.37
CA LYS A 110 -3.17 -8.90 24.73
C LYS A 110 -3.66 -7.72 25.58
N GLY A 111 -4.94 -7.38 25.50
CA GLY A 111 -5.56 -6.28 26.24
C GLY A 111 -5.32 -4.88 25.69
N ARG A 112 -4.50 -4.71 24.64
CA ARG A 112 -4.24 -3.40 24.03
C ARG A 112 -5.51 -2.84 23.40
N GLN A 113 -5.77 -1.55 23.62
CA GLN A 113 -6.94 -0.84 23.13
C GLN A 113 -6.58 0.11 21.98
N PRO A 114 -7.51 0.39 21.04
CA PRO A 114 -7.34 1.43 20.05
C PRO A 114 -7.16 2.80 20.72
N THR A 115 -6.18 3.59 20.27
CA THR A 115 -5.86 4.91 20.83
C THR A 115 -6.33 6.06 19.94
N ASN A 116 -6.83 5.79 18.74
CA ASN A 116 -7.29 6.80 17.78
C ASN A 116 -8.44 6.26 16.89
N SER A 117 -9.04 7.14 16.08
CA SER A 117 -10.18 6.81 15.21
C SER A 117 -9.84 5.76 14.15
N TYR A 118 -8.63 5.81 13.57
CA TYR A 118 -8.20 4.85 12.57
C TYR A 118 -8.14 3.42 13.14
N GLN A 119 -7.51 3.25 14.29
CA GLN A 119 -7.43 1.94 14.96
C GLN A 119 -8.81 1.43 15.37
N LYS A 120 -9.71 2.34 15.83
CA LYS A 120 -11.11 1.98 16.12
C LYS A 120 -11.83 1.50 14.85
N LEU A 121 -11.62 2.16 13.72
CA LEU A 121 -12.19 1.75 12.43
C LEU A 121 -11.67 0.38 12.00
N MET A 122 -10.36 0.14 12.09
CA MET A 122 -9.75 -1.15 11.75
C MET A 122 -10.26 -2.30 12.63
N ARG A 123 -10.67 -2.02 13.87
CA ARG A 123 -11.18 -2.97 14.86
C ARG A 123 -12.69 -2.89 15.05
N SER A 124 -13.43 -2.31 14.11
CA SER A 124 -14.87 -2.04 14.21
C SER A 124 -15.74 -3.29 14.43
N HIS A 125 -15.26 -4.45 13.99
CA HIS A 125 -15.95 -5.73 14.19
C HIS A 125 -15.15 -6.62 15.13
N LYS A 126 -15.85 -7.42 15.92
CA LYS A 126 -15.22 -8.43 16.77
C LYS A 126 -14.56 -9.49 15.90
N GLY A 127 -13.23 -9.59 15.99
CA GLY A 127 -12.45 -10.57 15.27
C GLY A 127 -11.22 -10.98 16.07
N LYS A 128 -10.65 -12.12 15.70
CA LYS A 128 -9.35 -12.55 16.20
C LYS A 128 -8.25 -11.87 15.41
N LEU A 129 -7.17 -11.48 16.09
CA LEU A 129 -5.97 -11.01 15.41
C LEU A 129 -5.39 -12.16 14.57
N SER A 130 -5.24 -11.95 13.26
CA SER A 130 -4.71 -12.93 12.32
C SER A 130 -3.53 -12.37 11.54
N CYS A 131 -2.70 -13.23 10.97
CA CYS A 131 -1.55 -12.87 10.13
C CYS A 131 -0.52 -11.96 10.83
N HIS A 132 -0.45 -12.00 12.18
CA HIS A 132 0.46 -11.17 12.95
C HIS A 132 1.66 -12.01 13.42
N PHE A 133 2.55 -12.33 12.50
CA PHE A 133 3.72 -13.17 12.72
C PHE A 133 4.98 -12.52 12.15
N SER A 134 6.14 -12.81 12.77
CA SER A 134 7.46 -12.39 12.31
C SER A 134 8.32 -13.62 11.96
N PRO A 135 9.04 -13.62 10.82
CA PRO A 135 10.00 -14.67 10.53
C PRO A 135 11.24 -14.57 11.46
N ILE A 136 12.04 -15.63 11.47
CA ILE A 136 13.41 -15.60 12.00
C ILE A 136 14.33 -15.16 10.87
N TYR A 137 15.22 -14.23 11.15
CA TYR A 137 16.27 -13.79 10.22
C TYR A 137 17.61 -14.41 10.61
N GLY A 138 18.46 -14.65 9.60
CA GLY A 138 19.84 -15.03 9.87
C GLY A 138 20.64 -13.87 10.51
N ASP A 139 21.69 -14.18 11.24
CA ASP A 139 22.46 -13.25 12.08
C ASP A 139 22.91 -11.99 11.34
N LYS A 140 23.36 -12.13 10.09
CA LYS A 140 23.76 -10.99 9.25
C LYS A 140 22.61 -10.00 9.04
N ILE A 141 21.43 -10.50 8.68
CA ILE A 141 20.25 -9.67 8.44
C ILE A 141 19.80 -9.00 9.74
N GLN A 142 19.75 -9.76 10.83
CA GLN A 142 19.35 -9.25 12.14
C GLN A 142 20.30 -8.15 12.62
N THR A 143 21.60 -8.32 12.43
CA THR A 143 22.61 -7.32 12.78
C THR A 143 22.43 -6.05 11.95
N VAL A 144 22.22 -6.15 10.64
CA VAL A 144 21.95 -4.99 9.78
C VAL A 144 20.69 -4.25 10.26
N ILE A 145 19.60 -4.96 10.55
CA ILE A 145 18.36 -4.35 11.04
C ILE A 145 18.61 -3.55 12.35
N ASN A 146 19.44 -4.06 13.25
CA ASN A 146 19.71 -3.40 14.53
C ASN A 146 20.42 -2.04 14.37
N TYR A 147 21.23 -1.87 13.31
CA TYR A 147 21.92 -0.61 13.03
C TYR A 147 21.09 0.44 12.29
N VAL A 148 20.07 0.03 11.52
CA VAL A 148 19.28 0.96 10.70
C VAL A 148 18.42 1.86 11.58
N LYS A 149 18.57 3.18 11.46
CA LYS A 149 17.75 4.19 12.13
C LYS A 149 16.48 4.51 11.34
N GLN A 150 15.49 5.15 11.97
CA GLN A 150 14.28 5.61 11.28
C GLN A 150 14.64 6.54 10.10
N GLY A 151 13.98 6.31 8.96
CA GLY A 151 14.24 7.04 7.73
C GLY A 151 15.45 6.55 6.92
N GLU A 152 16.34 5.80 7.56
CA GLU A 152 17.57 5.29 6.95
C GLU A 152 17.39 3.92 6.29
N GLY A 153 18.41 3.45 5.56
CA GLY A 153 18.41 2.17 4.85
C GLY A 153 19.80 1.75 4.42
N LYS A 154 19.91 1.07 3.27
CA LYS A 154 21.16 0.52 2.72
C LYS A 154 22.31 1.52 2.70
N ASN A 155 22.09 2.75 2.24
CA ASN A 155 23.15 3.75 2.12
C ASN A 155 23.78 4.08 3.48
N TYR A 156 22.95 4.21 4.52
CA TYR A 156 23.42 4.43 5.88
C TYR A 156 24.26 3.27 6.41
N ILE A 157 23.86 2.03 6.16
CA ILE A 157 24.64 0.86 6.53
C ILE A 157 26.00 0.86 5.83
N ASN A 158 26.02 1.15 4.53
CA ASN A 158 27.28 1.21 3.77
C ASN A 158 28.19 2.35 4.25
N GLN A 159 27.62 3.50 4.61
CA GLN A 159 28.37 4.59 5.24
C GLN A 159 29.01 4.15 6.56
N LEU A 160 28.29 3.45 7.45
CA LEU A 160 28.86 2.93 8.69
C LEU A 160 30.01 1.94 8.46
N VAL A 161 29.95 1.14 7.38
CA VAL A 161 31.05 0.28 6.96
C VAL A 161 32.25 1.10 6.50
N ASP A 162 32.03 2.14 5.68
CA ASP A 162 33.10 3.00 5.16
C ASP A 162 33.83 3.78 6.27
N GLU A 163 33.05 4.18 7.29
CA GLU A 163 33.56 4.85 8.50
C GLU A 163 34.23 3.88 9.50
N GLY A 164 34.26 2.57 9.22
CA GLY A 164 34.79 1.54 10.13
C GLY A 164 33.99 1.31 11.40
N LYS A 165 32.73 1.82 11.48
CA LYS A 165 31.85 1.67 12.65
C LYS A 165 31.21 0.30 12.76
N ILE A 166 31.11 -0.42 11.64
CA ILE A 166 30.65 -1.81 11.58
C ILE A 166 31.54 -2.62 10.62
N PRO A 167 31.66 -3.94 10.83
CA PRO A 167 32.52 -4.81 9.99
C PRO A 167 32.13 -4.80 8.51
N LYS A 168 33.12 -4.99 7.64
CA LYS A 168 32.96 -4.95 6.17
C LYS A 168 32.01 -6.02 5.62
N GLU A 169 31.82 -7.15 6.30
CA GLU A 169 30.89 -8.21 5.93
C GLU A 169 29.41 -7.77 5.94
N TYR A 170 29.08 -6.69 6.64
CA TYR A 170 27.70 -6.13 6.66
C TYR A 170 27.41 -5.19 5.49
N ARG A 171 28.38 -4.93 4.60
CA ARG A 171 28.14 -4.12 3.40
C ARG A 171 27.03 -4.74 2.54
N LEU A 172 26.10 -3.88 2.13
CA LEU A 172 24.96 -4.25 1.30
C LEU A 172 25.25 -3.88 -0.16
N THR A 173 25.56 -4.89 -0.99
CA THR A 173 25.98 -4.71 -2.40
C THR A 173 24.82 -4.80 -3.39
N SER A 174 23.74 -5.52 -3.04
CA SER A 174 22.58 -5.77 -3.90
C SER A 174 21.37 -4.94 -3.48
N GLY A 175 20.38 -4.82 -4.38
CA GLY A 175 19.12 -4.12 -4.14
C GLY A 175 19.17 -2.61 -4.35
N TYR A 176 18.00 -1.98 -4.34
CA TYR A 176 17.84 -0.53 -4.48
C TYR A 176 18.35 0.23 -3.24
N ASN A 177 18.57 1.54 -3.36
CA ASN A 177 19.11 2.37 -2.28
C ASN A 177 18.19 2.44 -1.03
N ASN A 178 16.90 2.21 -1.19
CA ASN A 178 15.90 2.22 -0.12
C ASN A 178 15.60 0.84 0.48
N THR A 179 16.36 -0.22 0.11
CA THR A 179 16.28 -1.54 0.77
C THR A 179 16.79 -1.45 2.20
N TYR A 180 16.38 -2.37 3.05
CA TYR A 180 16.62 -2.35 4.50
C TYR A 180 16.16 -1.05 5.17
N GLY A 181 15.19 -0.33 4.57
CA GLY A 181 14.72 0.93 5.11
C GLY A 181 13.85 0.75 6.34
N ARG A 182 14.17 1.51 7.42
CA ARG A 182 13.30 1.61 8.60
C ARG A 182 12.29 2.73 8.41
N LEU A 183 11.05 2.43 8.70
CA LEU A 183 9.93 3.36 8.63
C LEU A 183 10.07 4.49 9.66
N VAL A 184 9.44 5.64 9.38
CA VAL A 184 9.40 6.81 10.25
C VAL A 184 8.05 6.86 10.96
N GLU A 185 8.05 6.87 12.28
CA GLU A 185 6.83 6.66 13.09
C GLU A 185 5.71 7.68 12.87
N ASN A 186 6.08 8.95 12.60
CA ASN A 186 5.14 10.06 12.49
C ASN A 186 4.78 10.42 11.04
N GLU A 187 5.19 9.60 10.07
CA GLU A 187 4.89 9.76 8.65
C GLU A 187 4.00 8.63 8.14
N PRO A 188 3.26 8.81 7.04
CA PRO A 188 2.67 7.71 6.29
C PRO A 188 3.76 6.73 5.83
N CYS A 189 3.41 5.46 5.74
CA CYS A 189 4.32 4.44 5.21
C CYS A 189 4.64 4.72 3.73
N THR A 190 5.80 4.26 3.27
CA THR A 190 6.06 4.10 1.83
C THR A 190 5.18 2.99 1.24
N THR A 191 5.07 2.92 -0.08
CA THR A 191 4.21 1.91 -0.75
C THR A 191 4.48 0.49 -0.24
N ILE A 192 3.44 -0.14 0.32
CA ILE A 192 3.46 -1.57 0.70
C ILE A 192 3.49 -2.42 -0.57
N THR A 193 4.42 -3.37 -0.60
CA THR A 193 4.59 -4.34 -1.68
C THR A 193 4.44 -5.77 -1.15
N ASN A 194 4.43 -6.75 -2.04
CA ASN A 194 4.42 -8.17 -1.68
C ASN A 194 5.65 -8.63 -0.86
N ASN A 195 6.71 -7.81 -0.81
CA ASN A 195 7.94 -8.08 -0.04
C ASN A 195 7.97 -7.37 1.33
N MET A 196 6.84 -6.89 1.84
CA MET A 196 6.73 -6.13 3.09
C MET A 196 7.31 -6.84 4.34
N SER A 197 7.38 -8.16 4.33
CA SER A 197 7.91 -8.95 5.45
C SER A 197 9.38 -9.39 5.23
N THR A 198 10.04 -8.87 4.19
CA THR A 198 11.43 -9.18 3.85
C THR A 198 12.30 -7.93 4.03
N PRO A 199 13.27 -7.92 4.96
CA PRO A 199 14.09 -6.73 5.24
C PRO A 199 14.84 -6.16 4.05
N SER A 200 15.30 -7.05 3.12
CA SER A 200 15.92 -6.64 1.85
C SER A 200 14.92 -6.11 0.81
N GLY A 201 13.62 -6.12 1.09
CA GLY A 201 12.63 -5.39 0.31
C GLY A 201 12.83 -3.88 0.41
N LEU A 202 11.83 -3.12 -0.03
CA LEU A 202 11.82 -1.66 0.13
C LEU A 202 11.78 -1.28 1.63
N ARG A 203 11.46 -0.04 1.98
CA ARG A 203 11.26 0.37 3.38
C ARG A 203 10.17 -0.44 4.03
N CYS A 204 10.54 -1.45 4.79
CA CYS A 204 9.61 -2.38 5.44
C CYS A 204 10.02 -2.75 6.87
N ILE A 205 11.14 -2.22 7.40
CA ILE A 205 11.54 -2.44 8.78
C ILE A 205 10.63 -1.59 9.68
N HIS A 206 10.07 -2.23 10.71
CA HIS A 206 9.19 -1.59 11.68
C HIS A 206 9.87 -0.37 12.32
N TYR A 207 9.12 0.70 12.58
CA TYR A 207 9.69 1.98 13.05
C TYR A 207 10.40 1.88 14.41
N THR A 208 10.03 0.95 15.30
CA THR A 208 10.70 0.73 16.60
C THR A 208 11.24 -0.68 16.80
N GLU A 209 10.60 -1.71 16.22
CA GLU A 209 11.02 -3.09 16.43
C GLU A 209 12.06 -3.52 15.39
N ASN A 210 13.01 -4.37 15.80
CA ASN A 210 14.10 -4.84 14.94
C ASN A 210 13.67 -6.03 14.08
N ARG A 211 12.64 -5.83 13.26
CA ARG A 211 12.07 -6.78 12.30
C ARG A 211 11.39 -6.06 11.15
N ALA A 212 11.10 -6.76 10.09
CA ALA A 212 10.19 -6.24 9.06
C ALA A 212 8.74 -6.22 9.56
N LEU A 213 7.87 -5.56 8.80
CA LEU A 213 6.43 -5.55 9.07
C LEU A 213 5.86 -6.97 9.03
N THR A 214 4.93 -7.24 9.92
CA THR A 214 4.09 -8.43 9.82
C THR A 214 3.04 -8.22 8.71
N PRO A 215 2.47 -9.30 8.14
CA PRO A 215 1.38 -9.17 7.17
C PRO A 215 0.18 -8.39 7.73
N ARG A 216 -0.17 -8.54 9.02
CA ARG A 216 -1.25 -7.76 9.65
C ARG A 216 -0.94 -6.27 9.72
N GLU A 217 0.29 -5.89 10.04
CA GLU A 217 0.72 -4.49 10.00
C GLU A 217 0.63 -3.93 8.58
N GLY A 218 1.11 -4.68 7.58
CA GLY A 218 0.97 -4.31 6.18
C GLY A 218 -0.50 -4.19 5.74
N ALA A 219 -1.37 -5.09 6.18
CA ALA A 219 -2.80 -5.04 5.91
C ALA A 219 -3.45 -3.78 6.52
N ARG A 220 -3.08 -3.43 7.77
CA ARG A 220 -3.51 -2.18 8.42
C ARG A 220 -3.04 -0.94 7.65
N ILE A 221 -1.80 -0.93 7.20
CA ILE A 221 -1.24 0.16 6.39
C ILE A 221 -1.93 0.26 5.03
N GLN A 222 -2.41 -0.85 4.46
CA GLN A 222 -3.27 -0.90 3.27
C GLN A 222 -4.75 -0.59 3.58
N SER A 223 -5.09 -0.26 4.82
CA SER A 223 -6.46 -0.01 5.30
C SER A 223 -7.42 -1.21 5.26
N PHE A 224 -6.91 -2.44 5.28
CA PHE A 224 -7.75 -3.61 5.53
C PHE A 224 -8.14 -3.67 7.00
N PRO A 225 -9.44 -3.82 7.32
CA PRO A 225 -9.86 -4.01 8.71
C PRO A 225 -9.39 -5.36 9.25
N ASP A 226 -9.26 -5.47 10.58
CA ASP A 226 -8.67 -6.66 11.22
C ASP A 226 -9.52 -7.92 11.08
N TRP A 227 -10.82 -7.78 10.88
CA TRP A 227 -11.72 -8.90 10.63
C TRP A 227 -11.57 -9.49 9.22
N PHE A 228 -10.89 -8.79 8.30
CA PHE A 228 -10.64 -9.32 6.96
C PHE A 228 -9.62 -10.46 7.05
N GLU A 229 -10.02 -11.63 6.59
CA GLU A 229 -9.19 -12.83 6.59
C GLU A 229 -8.52 -13.04 5.23
N PHE A 230 -7.20 -13.16 5.27
CA PHE A 230 -6.40 -13.55 4.11
C PHE A 230 -6.19 -15.06 4.14
N VAL A 231 -6.27 -15.71 2.98
CA VAL A 231 -6.15 -17.17 2.85
C VAL A 231 -4.92 -17.54 2.00
N GLY A 232 -4.38 -18.74 2.24
CA GLY A 232 -3.23 -19.27 1.52
C GLY A 232 -1.94 -19.27 2.33
N THR A 233 -0.82 -19.43 1.62
CA THR A 233 0.53 -19.41 2.22
C THR A 233 0.92 -18.00 2.68
N LYS A 234 2.01 -17.89 3.44
CA LYS A 234 2.57 -16.58 3.84
C LYS A 234 2.85 -15.67 2.64
N LYS A 235 3.32 -16.26 1.53
CA LYS A 235 3.59 -15.55 0.26
C LYS A 235 2.28 -15.07 -0.39
N ASP A 236 1.25 -15.91 -0.39
CA ASP A 236 -0.06 -15.54 -0.96
C ASP A 236 -0.67 -14.38 -0.19
N ILE A 237 -0.61 -14.42 1.14
CA ILE A 237 -1.10 -13.35 2.02
C ILE A 237 -0.40 -12.03 1.72
N THR A 238 0.94 -12.01 1.68
CA THR A 238 1.69 -10.77 1.38
C THR A 238 1.45 -10.28 -0.05
N THR A 239 1.22 -11.19 -1.00
CA THR A 239 0.88 -10.85 -2.38
C THR A 239 -0.52 -10.22 -2.47
N GLN A 240 -1.52 -10.79 -1.79
CA GLN A 240 -2.87 -10.21 -1.72
C GLN A 240 -2.83 -8.79 -1.14
N ILE A 241 -2.12 -8.58 -0.02
CA ILE A 241 -2.00 -7.28 0.62
C ILE A 241 -1.27 -6.28 -0.31
N GLY A 242 -0.12 -6.66 -0.86
CA GLY A 242 0.74 -5.76 -1.65
C GLY A 242 0.11 -5.33 -2.98
N ASN A 243 -0.69 -6.20 -3.60
CA ASN A 243 -1.34 -5.93 -4.89
C ASN A 243 -2.70 -5.23 -4.77
N ALA A 244 -3.25 -5.12 -3.57
CA ALA A 244 -4.58 -4.56 -3.38
C ALA A 244 -4.63 -3.06 -3.67
N VAL A 245 -5.80 -2.61 -4.13
CA VAL A 245 -6.24 -1.22 -3.99
C VAL A 245 -6.65 -1.03 -2.52
N PRO A 246 -6.12 0.00 -1.82
CA PRO A 246 -6.48 0.22 -0.43
C PRO A 246 -7.99 0.41 -0.24
N PRO A 247 -8.66 -0.36 0.65
CA PRO A 247 -10.11 -0.31 0.83
C PRO A 247 -10.68 1.09 1.10
N LEU A 248 -10.00 1.93 1.91
CA LEU A 248 -10.49 3.30 2.16
C LEU A 248 -10.47 4.16 0.91
N LEU A 249 -9.43 4.07 0.06
CA LEU A 249 -9.41 4.78 -1.22
C LEU A 249 -10.50 4.22 -2.17
N ALA A 250 -10.66 2.90 -2.22
CA ALA A 250 -11.68 2.27 -3.04
C ALA A 250 -13.10 2.72 -2.64
N ILE A 251 -13.39 2.83 -1.34
CA ILE A 251 -14.66 3.34 -0.82
C ILE A 251 -14.89 4.78 -1.29
N LYS A 252 -13.91 5.69 -1.18
CA LYS A 252 -14.05 7.08 -1.62
C LYS A 252 -14.37 7.19 -3.12
N ILE A 253 -13.70 6.40 -3.96
CA ILE A 253 -13.97 6.35 -5.40
C ILE A 253 -15.38 5.77 -5.66
N ALA A 254 -15.72 4.66 -5.00
CA ALA A 254 -17.03 4.01 -5.17
C ALA A 254 -18.18 4.91 -4.75
N THR A 255 -18.05 5.63 -3.64
CA THR A 255 -19.09 6.60 -3.19
C THR A 255 -19.31 7.70 -4.23
N GLN A 256 -18.25 8.23 -4.87
CA GLN A 256 -18.41 9.22 -5.92
C GLN A 256 -19.04 8.62 -7.19
N ILE A 257 -18.70 7.38 -7.57
CA ILE A 257 -19.33 6.67 -8.69
C ILE A 257 -20.83 6.45 -8.41
N GLU A 258 -21.17 5.99 -7.20
CA GLU A 258 -22.56 5.77 -6.78
C GLU A 258 -23.38 7.05 -6.84
N LYS A 259 -22.85 8.17 -6.32
CA LYS A 259 -23.49 9.48 -6.40
C LYS A 259 -23.84 9.86 -7.83
N VAL A 260 -22.84 9.81 -8.73
CA VAL A 260 -23.03 10.16 -10.15
C VAL A 260 -24.03 9.23 -10.85
N LEU A 261 -24.00 7.92 -10.53
CA LEU A 261 -24.94 6.94 -11.10
C LEU A 261 -26.37 7.10 -10.59
N SER A 262 -26.58 7.71 -9.42
CA SER A 262 -27.93 7.97 -8.89
C SER A 262 -28.61 9.16 -9.55
N GLU A 263 -27.88 9.95 -10.35
CA GLU A 263 -28.38 11.12 -11.08
C GLU A 263 -28.77 10.78 -12.54
N VAL A 264 -28.58 9.49 -13.00
CA VAL A 264 -28.81 9.05 -14.40
C VAL A 264 -29.71 7.76 -14.47
#